data_67855e08544d156fbea198ed13fc9e45
#
_entry.id   67855e08544d156fbea198ed13fc9e45
#
_cell.length_a   1.000
_cell.length_b   1.000
_cell.length_c   1.000
_cell.angle_alpha   90.00
_cell.angle_beta   90.00
_cell.angle_gamma   90.00
#
_symmetry.space_group_name_H-M   'P 1'
#
loop_
_entity.id
_entity.type
_entity.pdbx_description
1 polymer ?
#
loop_
_entity_poly.entity_id
_entity_poly.type
_entity_poly.pdbx_seq_one_letter_code
_entity_poly.pdbx_strand_id
1 'polypeptide(L)'
;MTENRAVFHDLYDPKAKRVAVMGGTFDPIHYGHLVTAEAVRQEFQIDQVLFIPTGRPPHKSDRVISDPENRYLMTLLATESNDDFYVSRLEIDRVGYTYTIDTIHALQEIYGPDTEIFFITGADAFYQMFSWH
;
A
#
# COMPACT_ATOMS: atom_id res chain seq x y z
N MET A 1 -12.51 3.69 -18.23
CA MET A 1 -11.55 4.01 -18.38
C MET A 1 -11.01 4.35 -17.36
N THR A 2 -10.52 4.24 -16.99
CA THR A 2 -10.05 4.62 -16.13
C THR A 2 -8.92 5.16 -16.13
N GLU A 3 -8.70 5.50 -17.03
CA GLU A 3 -7.70 6.03 -17.28
C GLU A 3 -7.08 6.81 -16.47
N ASN A 4 -7.50 7.21 -15.65
CA ASN A 4 -6.96 8.26 -14.90
C ASN A 4 -6.42 7.83 -13.58
N ARG A 5 -6.15 6.56 -13.37
CA ARG A 5 -5.54 6.09 -12.15
C ARG A 5 -4.23 6.82 -11.85
N ALA A 6 -3.46 7.16 -12.89
CA ALA A 6 -2.21 7.86 -12.68
C ALA A 6 -2.40 9.31 -12.26
N VAL A 7 -3.58 9.86 -12.50
CA VAL A 7 -3.88 11.25 -12.18
C VAL A 7 -4.53 11.37 -10.81
N PHE A 8 -5.39 10.41 -10.46
CA PHE A 8 -6.11 10.48 -9.21
C PHE A 8 -5.42 9.59 -8.18
N HIS A 9 -4.92 10.21 -7.13
CA HIS A 9 -4.25 9.52 -6.05
C HIS A 9 -5.26 8.80 -5.18
N ASP A 10 -4.78 7.79 -4.46
CA ASP A 10 -5.61 7.09 -3.48
C ASP A 10 -6.88 6.55 -4.08
N LEU A 11 -6.77 6.07 -5.31
CA LEU A 11 -7.89 5.38 -5.92
C LEU A 11 -8.10 4.08 -5.17
N TYR A 12 -9.26 3.92 -4.64
CA TYR A 12 -9.63 2.72 -3.92
C TYR A 12 -11.15 2.62 -3.97
N ASP A 13 -11.65 1.42 -3.75
CA ASP A 13 -13.08 1.19 -3.71
C ASP A 13 -13.52 1.20 -2.25
N PRO A 14 -14.22 2.24 -1.79
CA PRO A 14 -14.62 2.30 -0.39
C PRO A 14 -15.64 1.24 -0.02
N LYS A 15 -16.20 0.55 -1.00
CA LYS A 15 -17.15 -0.53 -0.74
C LYS A 15 -16.48 -1.89 -0.69
N ALA A 16 -15.18 -1.95 -0.85
CA ALA A 16 -14.47 -3.21 -0.76
C ALA A 16 -14.68 -3.81 0.62
N LYS A 17 -14.87 -5.12 0.67
CA LYS A 17 -15.11 -5.80 1.93
C LYS A 17 -13.82 -6.29 2.57
N ARG A 18 -12.83 -6.64 1.76
CA ARG A 18 -11.56 -7.16 2.24
C ARG A 18 -10.45 -6.46 1.48
N VAL A 19 -9.60 -5.76 2.22
CA VAL A 19 -8.52 -4.97 1.65
C VAL A 19 -7.21 -5.43 2.28
N ALA A 20 -6.19 -5.67 1.46
CA ALA A 20 -4.86 -5.95 1.96
C ALA A 20 -3.99 -4.71 1.74
N VAL A 21 -3.17 -4.39 2.72
CA VAL A 21 -2.31 -3.22 2.67
C VAL A 21 -0.86 -3.70 2.72
N MET A 22 -0.08 -3.29 1.72
CA MET A 22 1.35 -3.55 1.71
C MET A 22 2.07 -2.21 1.81
N GLY A 23 2.64 -1.95 2.98
CA GLY A 23 3.45 -0.76 3.17
C GLY A 23 4.91 -1.08 2.95
N GLY A 24 5.67 -0.10 2.57
CA GLY A 24 7.10 -0.29 2.39
C GLY A 24 7.75 0.92 1.76
N THR A 25 9.07 0.91 1.77
CA THR A 25 9.82 1.99 1.15
C THR A 25 9.69 1.92 -0.37
N PHE A 26 9.68 0.72 -0.93
CA PHE A 26 9.61 0.48 -2.38
C PHE A 26 10.68 1.30 -3.11
N ASP A 27 11.92 0.97 -2.84
CA ASP A 27 13.04 1.71 -3.39
C ASP A 27 14.05 0.75 -4.04
N PRO A 28 13.69 0.20 -5.19
CA PRO A 28 12.37 0.28 -5.82
C PRO A 28 11.45 -0.86 -5.41
N ILE A 29 10.21 -0.77 -5.79
CA ILE A 29 9.31 -1.92 -5.76
C ILE A 29 9.90 -2.97 -6.71
N HIS A 30 9.75 -4.23 -6.36
CA HIS A 30 10.30 -5.29 -7.20
C HIS A 30 9.30 -6.45 -7.30
N TYR A 31 9.69 -7.44 -8.09
CA TYR A 31 8.81 -8.54 -8.42
C TYR A 31 8.35 -9.30 -7.19
N GLY A 32 9.22 -9.41 -6.17
CA GLY A 32 8.85 -10.07 -4.92
C GLY A 32 7.66 -9.43 -4.24
N HIS A 33 7.60 -8.09 -4.26
CA HIS A 33 6.44 -7.38 -3.70
C HIS A 33 5.17 -7.74 -4.46
N LEU A 34 5.24 -7.75 -5.77
CA LEU A 34 4.06 -7.98 -6.61
C LEU A 34 3.55 -9.41 -6.49
N VAL A 35 4.46 -10.37 -6.48
CA VAL A 35 4.10 -11.78 -6.36
C VAL A 35 3.47 -12.05 -4.99
N THR A 36 4.07 -11.51 -3.93
CA THR A 36 3.53 -11.69 -2.58
C THR A 36 2.14 -11.07 -2.47
N ALA A 37 1.97 -9.87 -3.00
CA ALA A 37 0.67 -9.19 -2.95
C ALA A 37 -0.40 -10.00 -3.67
N GLU A 38 -0.09 -10.52 -4.85
CA GLU A 38 -1.06 -11.29 -5.62
C GLU A 38 -1.36 -12.63 -4.95
N ALA A 39 -0.35 -13.28 -4.37
CA ALA A 39 -0.57 -14.52 -3.66
C ALA A 39 -1.50 -14.33 -2.46
N VAL A 40 -1.30 -13.26 -1.71
CA VAL A 40 -2.16 -12.93 -0.57
C VAL A 40 -3.58 -12.63 -1.06
N ARG A 41 -3.67 -11.86 -2.15
CA ARG A 41 -4.98 -11.50 -2.68
C ARG A 41 -5.80 -12.74 -3.01
N GLN A 42 -5.18 -13.72 -3.64
CA GLN A 42 -5.88 -14.94 -4.02
C GLN A 42 -6.15 -15.83 -2.81
N GLU A 43 -5.17 -15.98 -1.93
CA GLU A 43 -5.28 -16.87 -0.79
C GLU A 43 -6.40 -16.44 0.17
N PHE A 44 -6.54 -15.15 0.40
CA PHE A 44 -7.47 -14.63 1.38
C PHE A 44 -8.69 -13.95 0.76
N GLN A 45 -8.86 -14.11 -0.54
CA GLN A 45 -10.00 -13.54 -1.26
C GLN A 45 -10.12 -12.03 -1.04
N ILE A 46 -9.00 -11.35 -1.22
CA ILE A 46 -8.90 -9.90 -1.04
C ILE A 46 -9.49 -9.21 -2.27
N ASP A 47 -10.31 -8.20 -2.05
CA ASP A 47 -10.93 -7.44 -3.13
C ASP A 47 -9.94 -6.50 -3.78
N GLN A 48 -9.08 -5.87 -2.98
CA GLN A 48 -8.07 -4.97 -3.52
C GLN A 48 -6.85 -4.95 -2.62
N VAL A 49 -5.69 -4.74 -3.22
CA VAL A 49 -4.44 -4.57 -2.49
C VAL A 49 -4.02 -3.11 -2.63
N LEU A 50 -3.76 -2.48 -1.50
CA LEU A 50 -3.35 -1.09 -1.46
C LEU A 50 -1.87 -1.02 -1.10
N PHE A 51 -1.06 -0.53 -2.03
CA PHE A 51 0.36 -0.32 -1.80
C PHE A 51 0.55 1.08 -1.23
N ILE A 52 1.22 1.20 -0.09
CA ILE A 52 1.43 2.49 0.56
C ILE A 52 2.92 2.75 0.69
N PRO A 53 3.52 3.48 -0.27
CA PRO A 53 4.93 3.85 -0.14
C PRO A 53 5.11 4.77 1.06
N THR A 54 6.19 4.53 1.82
CA THR A 54 6.48 5.37 2.97
C THR A 54 6.90 6.76 2.51
N GLY A 55 6.52 7.75 3.30
CA GLY A 55 6.97 9.11 3.07
C GLY A 55 8.28 9.34 3.79
N ARG A 56 8.19 9.75 5.05
CA ARG A 56 9.36 10.05 5.86
C ARG A 56 9.35 9.14 7.08
N PRO A 57 10.21 8.11 7.09
CA PRO A 57 10.24 7.19 8.24
C PRO A 57 10.77 7.91 9.49
N PRO A 58 10.32 7.48 10.67
CA PRO A 58 10.73 8.14 11.92
C PRO A 58 12.17 7.86 12.32
N HIS A 59 12.80 6.85 11.76
CA HIS A 59 14.17 6.50 12.12
C HIS A 59 15.13 7.05 11.09
N LYS A 60 16.26 7.59 11.58
CA LYS A 60 17.33 7.93 10.69
C LYS A 60 17.94 6.66 10.16
N SER A 61 18.23 6.67 8.88
CA SER A 61 18.88 5.55 8.21
C SER A 61 20.12 6.08 7.52
N ASP A 62 21.19 5.28 7.54
CA ASP A 62 22.38 5.62 6.79
C ASP A 62 22.19 5.39 5.30
N ARG A 63 21.09 4.74 4.92
CA ARG A 63 20.80 4.51 3.52
C ARG A 63 20.28 5.78 2.88
N VAL A 64 20.74 6.01 1.67
CA VAL A 64 20.14 7.05 0.85
C VAL A 64 18.87 6.46 0.25
N ILE A 65 17.75 7.11 0.52
CA ILE A 65 16.45 6.66 0.04
C ILE A 65 16.01 7.61 -1.06
N SER A 66 15.50 7.05 -2.15
CA SER A 66 15.03 7.86 -3.27
C SER A 66 13.86 8.74 -2.87
N ASP A 67 13.67 9.81 -3.61
CA ASP A 67 12.59 10.76 -3.40
C ASP A 67 11.24 10.03 -3.34
N PRO A 68 10.40 10.34 -2.37
CA PRO A 68 9.08 9.70 -2.25
C PRO A 68 8.25 9.78 -3.53
N GLU A 69 8.31 10.91 -4.25
CA GLU A 69 7.54 11.03 -5.49
C GLU A 69 8.03 10.05 -6.54
N ASN A 70 9.33 9.81 -6.62
CA ASN A 70 9.86 8.85 -7.56
C ASN A 70 9.48 7.42 -7.17
N ARG A 71 9.49 7.12 -5.89
CA ARG A 71 9.11 5.79 -5.40
C ARG A 71 7.63 5.54 -5.65
N TYR A 72 6.81 6.56 -5.44
CA TYR A 72 5.40 6.47 -5.72
C TYR A 72 5.16 6.20 -7.21
N LEU A 73 5.82 6.95 -8.08
CA LEU A 73 5.66 6.80 -9.51
C LEU A 73 6.09 5.40 -9.98
N MET A 74 7.21 4.91 -9.48
CA MET A 74 7.66 3.57 -9.84
C MET A 74 6.63 2.52 -9.38
N THR A 75 6.04 2.70 -8.22
CA THR A 75 5.03 1.78 -7.70
C THR A 75 3.78 1.81 -8.56
N LEU A 76 3.35 3.00 -8.99
CA LEU A 76 2.22 3.13 -9.89
C LEU A 76 2.45 2.38 -11.19
N LEU A 77 3.63 2.57 -11.77
CA LEU A 77 3.93 1.92 -13.05
C LEU A 77 3.99 0.41 -12.91
N ALA A 78 4.53 -0.08 -11.80
CA ALA A 78 4.67 -1.51 -11.59
C ALA A 78 3.33 -2.21 -11.32
N THR A 79 2.34 -1.47 -10.81
CA THR A 79 1.06 -2.06 -10.41
C THR A 79 -0.05 -1.79 -11.41
N GLU A 80 0.20 -0.97 -12.41
CA GLU A 80 -0.84 -0.51 -13.31
C GLU A 80 -1.56 -1.64 -14.05
N SER A 81 -0.85 -2.70 -14.38
CA SER A 81 -1.44 -3.77 -15.18
C SER A 81 -2.35 -4.70 -14.36
N ASN A 82 -2.41 -4.52 -13.04
CA ASN A 82 -3.28 -5.34 -12.20
C ASN A 82 -4.42 -4.48 -11.68
N ASP A 83 -5.64 -4.80 -12.11
CA ASP A 83 -6.80 -3.97 -11.78
C ASP A 83 -7.16 -3.98 -10.30
N ASP A 84 -6.67 -4.96 -9.56
CA ASP A 84 -6.95 -5.07 -8.13
C ASP A 84 -5.86 -4.45 -7.26
N PHE A 85 -4.84 -3.86 -7.89
CA PHE A 85 -3.75 -3.19 -7.18
C PHE A 85 -3.94 -1.68 -7.27
N TYR A 86 -3.82 -1.03 -6.12
CA TYR A 86 -3.94 0.43 -6.01
C TYR A 86 -2.75 0.96 -5.24
N VAL A 87 -2.42 2.22 -5.43
CA VAL A 87 -1.30 2.86 -4.74
C VAL A 87 -1.81 4.10 -4.02
N SER A 88 -1.47 4.24 -2.75
CA SER A 88 -1.92 5.36 -1.95
C SER A 88 -0.79 6.32 -1.65
N ARG A 89 -1.08 7.60 -1.67
CA ARG A 89 -0.15 8.65 -1.26
C ARG A 89 -0.28 8.98 0.23
N LEU A 90 -1.04 8.19 0.96
CA LEU A 90 -1.40 8.50 2.34
C LEU A 90 -0.19 8.90 3.20
N GLU A 91 0.91 8.16 3.09
CA GLU A 91 2.09 8.47 3.87
C GLU A 91 2.98 9.52 3.21
N ILE A 92 2.96 9.60 1.89
CA ILE A 92 3.75 10.60 1.17
C ILE A 92 3.23 12.01 1.45
N ASP A 93 1.91 12.16 1.48
CA ASP A 93 1.28 13.46 1.65
C ASP A 93 1.18 13.91 3.12
N ARG A 94 1.49 13.00 4.05
CA ARG A 94 1.43 13.37 5.47
C ARG A 94 2.58 14.28 5.81
N VAL A 95 2.31 15.32 6.60
CA VAL A 95 3.34 16.25 7.04
C VAL A 95 4.11 15.61 8.19
N GLY A 96 5.45 15.65 8.10
CA GLY A 96 6.30 15.12 9.14
C GLY A 96 6.57 13.64 8.98
N TYR A 97 6.97 12.99 10.07
CA TYR A 97 7.28 11.58 10.06
C TYR A 97 6.01 10.75 9.99
N THR A 98 6.11 9.57 9.41
CA THR A 98 4.96 8.67 9.29
C THR A 98 5.12 7.53 10.28
N TYR A 99 4.03 7.20 10.95
CA TYR A 99 3.97 6.09 11.91
C TYR A 99 2.88 5.13 11.48
N THR A 100 3.15 3.85 11.64
CA THR A 100 2.21 2.81 11.21
C THR A 100 0.84 2.97 11.86
N ILE A 101 0.81 3.32 13.16
CA ILE A 101 -0.47 3.46 13.86
C ILE A 101 -1.36 4.54 13.26
N ASP A 102 -0.74 5.63 12.80
CA ASP A 102 -1.50 6.71 12.18
C ASP A 102 -2.08 6.26 10.84
N THR A 103 -1.32 5.47 10.10
CA THR A 103 -1.80 4.93 8.83
C THR A 103 -2.95 3.96 9.06
N ILE A 104 -2.85 3.12 10.08
CA ILE A 104 -3.93 2.19 10.43
C ILE A 104 -5.21 2.95 10.75
N HIS A 105 -5.11 3.99 11.57
CA HIS A 105 -6.29 4.79 11.94
C HIS A 105 -6.90 5.48 10.73
N ALA A 106 -6.06 6.01 9.85
CA ALA A 106 -6.55 6.68 8.65
C ALA A 106 -7.30 5.69 7.75
N LEU A 107 -6.78 4.48 7.60
CA LEU A 107 -7.42 3.48 6.77
C LEU A 107 -8.76 3.05 7.36
N GLN A 108 -8.82 2.91 8.67
CA GLN A 108 -10.08 2.56 9.33
C GLN A 108 -11.14 3.62 9.10
N GLU A 109 -10.74 4.89 9.08
CA GLU A 109 -11.68 5.96 8.78
C GLU A 109 -12.12 5.95 7.32
N ILE A 110 -11.17 5.69 6.41
CA ILE A 110 -11.46 5.70 4.98
C ILE A 110 -12.45 4.59 4.63
N TYR A 111 -12.20 3.38 5.10
CA TYR A 111 -13.02 2.24 4.71
C TYR A 111 -14.22 2.01 5.61
N GLY A 112 -14.14 2.43 6.86
CA GLY A 112 -15.24 2.24 7.79
C GLY A 112 -15.23 0.88 8.45
N PRO A 113 -16.23 0.63 9.34
CA PRO A 113 -16.20 -0.56 10.19
C PRO A 113 -16.54 -1.86 9.48
N ASP A 114 -17.12 -1.78 8.28
CA ASP A 114 -17.56 -2.99 7.58
C ASP A 114 -16.48 -3.60 6.70
N THR A 115 -15.33 -2.96 6.58
CA THR A 115 -14.23 -3.45 5.76
C THR A 115 -13.19 -4.13 6.63
N GLU A 116 -12.81 -5.33 6.24
CA GLU A 116 -11.76 -6.08 6.92
C GLU A 116 -10.44 -5.71 6.28
N ILE A 117 -9.48 -5.29 7.09
CA ILE A 117 -8.18 -4.82 6.59
C ILE A 117 -7.11 -5.79 7.05
N PHE A 118 -6.30 -6.26 6.09
CA PHE A 118 -5.20 -7.18 6.33
C PHE A 118 -3.90 -6.47 6.03
N PHE A 119 -2.90 -6.65 6.88
CA PHE A 119 -1.59 -6.04 6.66
C PHE A 119 -0.59 -7.09 6.23
N ILE A 120 0.13 -6.81 5.16
CA ILE A 120 1.19 -7.67 4.65
C ILE A 120 2.51 -7.06 5.08
N THR A 121 3.33 -7.84 5.81
CA THR A 121 4.64 -7.38 6.23
C THR A 121 5.69 -8.25 5.57
N GLY A 122 6.73 -7.60 5.05
CA GLY A 122 7.79 -8.32 4.37
C GLY A 122 7.39 -8.72 2.97
N ALA A 123 8.35 -8.66 2.08
CA ALA A 123 8.12 -9.03 0.69
C ALA A 123 8.90 -10.29 0.33
N ASP A 124 9.52 -10.94 1.31
CA ASP A 124 10.37 -12.07 1.05
C ASP A 124 9.60 -13.39 1.13
N ALA A 125 10.21 -14.39 1.73
CA ALA A 125 9.65 -15.73 1.71
C ALA A 125 8.42 -15.88 2.60
N PHE A 126 8.23 -14.99 3.56
CA PHE A 126 7.07 -15.10 4.42
C PHE A 126 6.46 -13.73 4.69
N TYR A 127 5.24 -13.76 5.16
CA TYR A 127 4.52 -12.54 5.53
C TYR A 127 3.67 -12.83 6.75
N GLN A 128 3.30 -11.76 7.45
CA GLN A 128 2.35 -11.84 8.54
C GLN A 128 1.14 -11.02 8.16
N MET A 129 -0.02 -11.50 8.56
CA MET A 129 -1.26 -10.81 8.29
C MET A 129 -2.03 -10.59 9.58
N PHE A 130 -2.62 -9.42 9.68
CA PHE A 130 -3.49 -9.08 10.78
C PHE A 130 -4.83 -8.64 10.22
N SER A 131 -5.92 -9.11 10.82
CA SER A 131 -7.24 -8.66 10.44
C SER A 131 -7.64 -7.53 11.39
N TRP A 132 -8.16 -6.46 10.82
CA TRP A 132 -8.49 -5.30 11.61
C TRP A 132 -9.92 -4.86 11.29
N HIS A 133 -10.69 -4.63 12.31
CA HIS A 133 -12.07 -4.20 12.14
C HIS A 133 -12.32 -2.83 12.73
#